data_dc555317313a374983d04f89bfc25c76
#
_entry.id   dc555317313a374983d04f89bfc25c76
#
_cell.length_a   1.000
_cell.length_b   1.000
_cell.length_c   1.000
_cell.angle_alpha   90.00
_cell.angle_beta   90.00
_cell.angle_gamma   90.00
#
_symmetry.space_group_name_H-M   'P 1'
#
loop_
_entity.id
_entity.type
_entity.pdbx_description
1 polymer ?
#
loop_
_entity_poly.entity_id
_entity_poly.type
_entity_poly.pdbx_seq_one_letter_code
_entity_poly.pdbx_strand_id
1 'polypeptide(L)'
;MHCTRKVTEDIIWIGGSDRRLALFENIFPIPRGVSYNSYLLKDEKTVLLDTVDRSIAGQFLENLAFALDGRNLDYMIVNHMEPDHCALIEEIVRRYPEVKVVGNAKTFGMIQQFYTFDIAERSVTVKEGETLNTGKHTLHFVMAPMVHWPEVMVTYDETDKVLFSADAFGTFGALNGNIFNDEIDFDRDWLDDARRYYTNIVGKYGGPVQTTLKKAAGLDISIICPLHGPIWRSNLGYILDKYNTWSSYEPEEKAVMIAYASMYGNTENLANVLAAKLAEADIHNIAVYDVSNTHVSTLISEAFRCSHIVLAAPTYNGNVYPVMENFLNDMKALAVQKRTVVILDNGTWAATAGKQMADKIAEMKDMKIIEPKVSIKSSLKNEQLEQLDELVAEIKKDF
;
A
#
# COMPACT_ATOMS: atom_id res chain seq x y z
N MET A 1 -6.81 0.18 -31.00
CA MET A 1 -5.64 -0.75 -30.96
C MET A 1 -5.52 -1.29 -29.56
N HIS A 2 -5.23 -2.57 -29.40
CA HIS A 2 -5.23 -3.27 -28.14
C HIS A 2 -3.80 -3.53 -27.63
N CYS A 3 -3.64 -3.73 -26.32
CA CYS A 3 -2.41 -4.16 -25.66
C CYS A 3 -2.79 -5.16 -24.56
N THR A 4 -2.83 -6.43 -24.90
CA THR A 4 -3.18 -7.53 -24.00
C THR A 4 -2.00 -8.48 -23.86
N ARG A 5 -1.91 -9.18 -22.72
CA ARG A 5 -0.90 -10.23 -22.52
C ARG A 5 -1.52 -11.47 -21.88
N LYS A 6 -1.10 -12.65 -22.30
CA LYS A 6 -1.48 -13.90 -21.66
C LYS A 6 -0.82 -13.99 -20.29
N VAL A 7 -1.62 -14.38 -19.29
CA VAL A 7 -1.16 -14.76 -17.95
C VAL A 7 -0.95 -16.28 -17.90
N THR A 8 -1.97 -17.01 -18.36
CA THR A 8 -1.92 -18.46 -18.63
C THR A 8 -2.43 -18.72 -20.05
N GLU A 9 -2.72 -19.96 -20.41
CA GLU A 9 -3.33 -20.27 -21.69
C GLU A 9 -4.71 -19.63 -21.83
N ASP A 10 -5.50 -19.68 -20.76
CA ASP A 10 -6.91 -19.28 -20.74
C ASP A 10 -7.14 -17.91 -20.09
N ILE A 11 -6.18 -17.37 -19.31
CA ILE A 11 -6.28 -16.09 -18.62
C ILE A 11 -5.47 -15.01 -19.35
N ILE A 12 -6.13 -13.89 -19.66
CA ILE A 12 -5.54 -12.76 -20.39
C ILE A 12 -5.61 -11.50 -19.51
N TRP A 13 -4.48 -10.83 -19.31
CA TRP A 13 -4.44 -9.46 -18.76
C TRP A 13 -4.96 -8.48 -19.82
N ILE A 14 -5.93 -7.67 -19.45
CA ILE A 14 -6.62 -6.70 -20.32
C ILE A 14 -6.65 -5.28 -19.73
N GLY A 15 -5.92 -5.05 -18.66
CA GLY A 15 -5.82 -3.76 -17.98
C GLY A 15 -5.10 -2.69 -18.79
N GLY A 16 -4.62 -1.68 -18.09
CA GLY A 16 -3.85 -0.58 -18.68
C GLY A 16 -3.12 0.24 -17.62
N SER A 17 -2.42 1.28 -18.06
CA SER A 17 -1.66 2.15 -17.18
C SER A 17 -2.00 3.62 -17.42
N ASP A 18 -2.20 4.38 -16.35
CA ASP A 18 -2.29 5.84 -16.42
C ASP A 18 -0.98 6.47 -15.97
N ARG A 19 -0.31 7.17 -16.89
CA ARG A 19 0.94 7.92 -16.65
C ARG A 19 0.71 9.43 -16.55
N ARG A 20 -0.55 9.88 -16.64
CA ARG A 20 -0.93 11.29 -16.59
C ARG A 20 -1.48 11.69 -15.23
N LEU A 21 -1.96 10.71 -14.46
CA LEU A 21 -2.48 10.94 -13.12
C LEU A 21 -1.33 11.35 -12.19
N ALA A 22 -1.44 12.54 -11.62
CA ALA A 22 -0.42 13.08 -10.71
C ALA A 22 -0.58 12.57 -9.27
N LEU A 23 -1.83 12.37 -8.83
CA LEU A 23 -2.18 11.96 -7.48
C LEU A 23 -3.14 10.76 -7.52
N PHE A 24 -2.76 9.64 -6.91
CA PHE A 24 -3.66 8.53 -6.64
C PHE A 24 -4.58 8.87 -5.47
N GLU A 25 -5.87 8.52 -5.54
CA GLU A 25 -6.91 8.95 -4.58
C GLU A 25 -6.94 10.47 -4.33
N ASN A 26 -6.40 11.26 -5.26
CA ASN A 26 -6.23 12.71 -5.13
C ASN A 26 -5.40 13.16 -3.91
N ILE A 27 -4.58 12.28 -3.37
CA ILE A 27 -3.74 12.53 -2.18
C ILE A 27 -2.29 12.04 -2.35
N PHE A 28 -2.05 10.88 -2.97
CA PHE A 28 -0.72 10.28 -3.03
C PHE A 28 0.00 10.61 -4.34
N PRO A 29 1.11 11.36 -4.34
CA PRO A 29 1.89 11.61 -5.56
C PRO A 29 2.38 10.30 -6.19
N ILE A 30 2.10 10.12 -7.48
CA ILE A 30 2.52 8.95 -8.25
C ILE A 30 3.32 9.37 -9.50
N PRO A 31 4.55 9.83 -9.36
CA PRO A 31 5.36 10.33 -10.49
C PRO A 31 5.62 9.27 -11.56
N ARG A 32 5.51 7.99 -11.23
CA ARG A 32 5.62 6.85 -12.14
C ARG A 32 4.27 6.37 -12.68
N GLY A 33 3.15 7.08 -12.37
CA GLY A 33 1.80 6.67 -12.72
C GLY A 33 1.30 5.49 -11.91
N VAL A 34 0.29 4.81 -12.43
CA VAL A 34 -0.35 3.62 -11.83
C VAL A 34 -0.83 2.68 -12.93
N SER A 35 -0.86 1.37 -12.68
CA SER A 35 -1.57 0.40 -13.50
C SER A 35 -2.91 0.03 -12.87
N TYR A 36 -3.92 -0.17 -13.70
CA TYR A 36 -5.19 -0.75 -13.33
C TYR A 36 -5.31 -2.09 -14.06
N ASN A 37 -5.22 -3.18 -13.31
CA ASN A 37 -5.24 -4.51 -13.86
C ASN A 37 -6.67 -5.06 -13.87
N SER A 38 -7.00 -5.73 -14.96
CA SER A 38 -8.22 -6.50 -15.13
C SER A 38 -7.91 -7.73 -15.94
N TYR A 39 -8.66 -8.79 -15.76
CA TYR A 39 -8.34 -10.08 -16.36
C TYR A 39 -9.58 -10.69 -17.01
N LEU A 40 -9.36 -11.39 -18.12
CA LEU A 40 -10.39 -12.16 -18.81
C LEU A 40 -10.01 -13.64 -18.79
N LEU A 41 -10.86 -14.46 -18.20
CA LEU A 41 -10.80 -15.91 -18.30
C LEU A 41 -11.67 -16.37 -19.49
N LYS A 42 -11.07 -17.11 -20.42
CA LYS A 42 -11.72 -17.70 -21.59
C LYS A 42 -11.83 -19.21 -21.44
N ASP A 43 -12.98 -19.67 -20.99
CA ASP A 43 -13.32 -21.09 -20.84
C ASP A 43 -14.63 -21.38 -21.61
N GLU A 44 -15.39 -22.42 -21.28
CA GLU A 44 -16.74 -22.62 -21.82
C GLU A 44 -17.59 -21.38 -21.52
N LYS A 45 -17.49 -20.85 -20.29
CA LYS A 45 -17.99 -19.53 -19.89
C LYS A 45 -16.86 -18.51 -19.85
N THR A 46 -17.12 -17.31 -20.33
CA THR A 46 -16.16 -16.21 -20.30
C THR A 46 -16.39 -15.31 -19.09
N VAL A 47 -15.34 -15.07 -18.33
CA VAL A 47 -15.41 -14.33 -17.06
C VAL A 47 -14.47 -13.12 -17.07
N LEU A 48 -15.02 -11.94 -16.83
CA LEU A 48 -14.27 -10.72 -16.55
C LEU A 48 -14.02 -10.62 -15.02
N LEU A 49 -12.80 -10.33 -14.62
CA LEU A 49 -12.44 -10.09 -13.21
C LEU A 49 -12.06 -8.62 -13.04
N ASP A 50 -12.91 -7.90 -12.32
CA ASP A 50 -12.90 -6.47 -12.07
C ASP A 50 -12.88 -5.61 -13.36
N THR A 51 -13.11 -4.32 -13.20
CA THR A 51 -12.93 -3.33 -14.26
C THR A 51 -11.74 -2.43 -13.97
N VAL A 52 -11.71 -1.22 -14.46
CA VAL A 52 -10.62 -0.27 -14.32
C VAL A 52 -11.15 1.14 -14.09
N ASP A 53 -10.24 2.07 -13.78
CA ASP A 53 -10.54 3.50 -13.67
C ASP A 53 -11.02 4.08 -15.02
N ARG A 54 -11.87 5.10 -14.94
CA ARG A 54 -12.42 5.80 -16.12
C ARG A 54 -11.34 6.42 -17.01
N SER A 55 -10.19 6.79 -16.44
CA SER A 55 -9.09 7.43 -17.19
C SER A 55 -8.54 6.56 -18.29
N ILE A 56 -8.62 5.23 -18.16
CA ILE A 56 -8.17 4.26 -19.16
C ILE A 56 -9.30 3.46 -19.80
N ALA A 57 -10.56 3.90 -19.63
CA ALA A 57 -11.76 3.19 -20.11
C ALA A 57 -11.68 2.80 -21.60
N GLY A 58 -11.23 3.72 -22.46
CA GLY A 58 -11.11 3.46 -23.90
C GLY A 58 -10.17 2.30 -24.20
N GLN A 59 -8.99 2.27 -23.60
CA GLN A 59 -8.02 1.19 -23.77
C GLN A 59 -8.55 -0.14 -23.24
N PHE A 60 -9.13 -0.14 -22.05
CA PHE A 60 -9.70 -1.33 -21.45
C PHE A 60 -10.80 -1.96 -22.30
N LEU A 61 -11.72 -1.14 -22.81
CA LEU A 61 -12.83 -1.63 -23.64
C LEU A 61 -12.35 -2.19 -25.00
N GLU A 62 -11.31 -1.58 -25.60
CA GLU A 62 -10.65 -2.13 -26.80
C GLU A 62 -9.95 -3.47 -26.49
N ASN A 63 -9.24 -3.55 -25.34
CA ASN A 63 -8.59 -4.78 -24.89
C ASN A 63 -9.61 -5.90 -24.64
N LEU A 64 -10.71 -5.60 -23.94
CA LEU A 64 -11.78 -6.55 -23.67
C LEU A 64 -12.43 -7.07 -24.95
N ALA A 65 -12.80 -6.17 -25.88
CA ALA A 65 -13.41 -6.55 -27.14
C ALA A 65 -12.48 -7.44 -27.98
N PHE A 66 -11.19 -7.11 -28.03
CA PHE A 66 -10.19 -7.94 -28.70
C PHE A 66 -10.01 -9.31 -28.04
N ALA A 67 -9.91 -9.36 -26.72
CA ALA A 67 -9.70 -10.60 -25.98
C ALA A 67 -10.94 -11.53 -26.06
N LEU A 68 -12.14 -10.96 -26.06
CA LEU A 68 -13.39 -11.72 -26.26
C LEU A 68 -13.46 -12.40 -27.64
N ASP A 69 -12.92 -11.76 -28.68
CA ASP A 69 -12.87 -12.32 -30.02
C ASP A 69 -14.24 -12.83 -30.52
N GLY A 70 -15.27 -12.01 -30.33
CA GLY A 70 -16.66 -12.31 -30.71
C GLY A 70 -17.44 -13.22 -29.77
N ARG A 71 -16.84 -13.68 -28.66
CA ARG A 71 -17.55 -14.46 -27.64
C ARG A 71 -18.45 -13.56 -26.79
N ASN A 72 -19.46 -14.13 -26.19
CA ASN A 72 -20.26 -13.48 -25.15
C ASN A 72 -19.47 -13.34 -23.88
N LEU A 73 -19.79 -12.32 -23.07
CA LEU A 73 -19.33 -12.20 -21.70
C LEU A 73 -20.41 -12.80 -20.77
N ASP A 74 -20.12 -13.93 -20.13
CA ASP A 74 -21.10 -14.62 -19.30
C ASP A 74 -21.13 -14.06 -17.87
N TYR A 75 -19.95 -13.77 -17.28
CA TYR A 75 -19.83 -13.30 -15.91
C TYR A 75 -18.87 -12.11 -15.81
N MET A 76 -19.15 -11.23 -14.87
CA MET A 76 -18.24 -10.21 -14.35
C MET A 76 -18.14 -10.39 -12.83
N ILE A 77 -16.97 -10.80 -12.35
CA ILE A 77 -16.67 -10.91 -10.91
C ILE A 77 -16.17 -9.55 -10.44
N VAL A 78 -16.72 -9.06 -9.33
CA VAL A 78 -16.33 -7.82 -8.69
C VAL A 78 -15.70 -8.17 -7.34
N ASN A 79 -14.36 -8.19 -7.31
CA ASN A 79 -13.59 -8.44 -6.09
C ASN A 79 -13.54 -7.20 -5.20
N HIS A 80 -13.53 -5.99 -5.82
CA HIS A 80 -13.39 -4.72 -5.11
C HIS A 80 -14.26 -3.61 -5.71
N MET A 81 -14.83 -2.78 -4.85
CA MET A 81 -15.78 -1.73 -5.22
C MET A 81 -15.21 -0.32 -5.18
N GLU A 82 -13.88 -0.16 -5.06
CA GLU A 82 -13.28 1.14 -5.22
C GLU A 82 -13.43 1.63 -6.68
N PRO A 83 -13.68 2.94 -6.90
CA PRO A 83 -13.99 3.46 -8.24
C PRO A 83 -12.96 3.15 -9.33
N ASP A 84 -11.70 2.99 -8.97
CA ASP A 84 -10.64 2.63 -9.93
C ASP A 84 -10.68 1.15 -10.39
N HIS A 85 -11.56 0.34 -9.78
CA HIS A 85 -11.83 -1.04 -10.20
C HIS A 85 -13.29 -1.28 -10.57
N CYS A 86 -14.20 -0.41 -10.14
CA CYS A 86 -15.63 -0.59 -10.39
C CYS A 86 -16.25 0.44 -11.36
N ALA A 87 -15.51 1.46 -11.78
CA ALA A 87 -16.07 2.60 -12.53
C ALA A 87 -16.77 2.24 -13.85
N LEU A 88 -16.48 1.07 -14.42
CA LEU A 88 -17.06 0.65 -15.70
C LEU A 88 -18.10 -0.46 -15.58
N ILE A 89 -18.55 -0.82 -14.38
CA ILE A 89 -19.57 -1.87 -14.18
C ILE A 89 -20.82 -1.57 -15.01
N GLU A 90 -21.37 -0.36 -14.95
CA GLU A 90 -22.56 0.01 -15.73
C GLU A 90 -22.31 -0.07 -17.24
N GLU A 91 -21.14 0.35 -17.72
CA GLU A 91 -20.77 0.28 -19.13
C GLU A 91 -20.68 -1.16 -19.61
N ILE A 92 -20.10 -2.07 -18.81
CA ILE A 92 -20.04 -3.50 -19.13
C ILE A 92 -21.43 -4.11 -19.19
N VAL A 93 -22.29 -3.84 -18.19
CA VAL A 93 -23.68 -4.34 -18.16
C VAL A 93 -24.50 -3.85 -19.35
N ARG A 94 -24.27 -2.62 -19.81
CA ARG A 94 -24.96 -2.08 -21.00
C ARG A 94 -24.46 -2.71 -22.31
N ARG A 95 -23.14 -2.95 -22.43
CA ARG A 95 -22.55 -3.54 -23.65
C ARG A 95 -22.81 -5.02 -23.77
N TYR A 96 -22.88 -5.72 -22.64
CA TYR A 96 -23.11 -7.16 -22.56
C TYR A 96 -24.38 -7.45 -21.75
N PRO A 97 -25.58 -7.30 -22.37
CA PRO A 97 -26.84 -7.34 -21.62
C PRO A 97 -27.12 -8.64 -20.89
N GLU A 98 -26.50 -9.75 -21.30
CA GLU A 98 -26.68 -11.07 -20.69
C GLU A 98 -25.67 -11.35 -19.54
N VAL A 99 -24.70 -10.46 -19.30
CA VAL A 99 -23.68 -10.66 -18.29
C VAL A 99 -24.30 -10.76 -16.89
N LYS A 100 -23.89 -11.76 -16.12
CA LYS A 100 -24.20 -11.88 -14.68
C LYS A 100 -23.08 -11.28 -13.89
N VAL A 101 -23.41 -10.45 -12.90
CA VAL A 101 -22.45 -9.83 -12.00
C VAL A 101 -22.34 -10.67 -10.73
N VAL A 102 -21.12 -11.12 -10.41
CA VAL A 102 -20.81 -11.97 -9.27
C VAL A 102 -20.13 -11.13 -8.19
N GLY A 103 -20.61 -11.19 -6.99
CA GLY A 103 -20.07 -10.46 -5.86
C GLY A 103 -20.73 -10.88 -4.55
N ASN A 104 -20.26 -10.38 -3.42
CA ASN A 104 -20.95 -10.65 -2.16
C ASN A 104 -22.09 -9.63 -1.90
N ALA A 105 -22.86 -9.83 -0.84
CA ALA A 105 -24.01 -8.97 -0.55
C ALA A 105 -23.63 -7.49 -0.31
N LYS A 106 -22.42 -7.21 0.22
CA LYS A 106 -21.96 -5.82 0.40
C LYS A 106 -21.59 -5.19 -0.94
N THR A 107 -20.98 -5.95 -1.85
CA THR A 107 -20.68 -5.53 -3.22
C THR A 107 -21.94 -4.99 -3.90
N PHE A 108 -23.05 -5.73 -3.85
CA PHE A 108 -24.31 -5.27 -4.45
C PHE A 108 -24.91 -4.05 -3.74
N GLY A 109 -24.79 -3.97 -2.42
CA GLY A 109 -25.17 -2.78 -1.66
C GLY A 109 -24.38 -1.53 -2.12
N MET A 110 -23.08 -1.68 -2.38
CA MET A 110 -22.23 -0.59 -2.87
C MET A 110 -22.50 -0.25 -4.34
N ILE A 111 -22.77 -1.22 -5.21
CA ILE A 111 -23.19 -0.96 -6.60
C ILE A 111 -24.40 -0.03 -6.62
N GLN A 112 -25.40 -0.24 -5.75
CA GLN A 112 -26.57 0.61 -5.64
C GLN A 112 -26.28 2.01 -5.09
N GLN A 113 -25.15 2.21 -4.40
CA GLN A 113 -24.70 3.53 -3.95
C GLN A 113 -24.01 4.31 -5.08
N PHE A 114 -23.26 3.63 -5.93
CA PHE A 114 -22.53 4.25 -7.04
C PHE A 114 -23.36 4.44 -8.30
N TYR A 115 -24.36 3.56 -8.53
CA TYR A 115 -25.11 3.48 -9.78
C TYR A 115 -26.62 3.50 -9.57
N THR A 116 -27.34 3.94 -10.60
CA THR A 116 -28.81 4.04 -10.60
C THR A 116 -29.52 2.94 -11.39
N PHE A 117 -28.77 2.07 -12.10
CA PHE A 117 -29.36 0.95 -12.83
C PHE A 117 -29.72 -0.21 -11.89
N ASP A 118 -30.75 -0.98 -12.28
CA ASP A 118 -31.14 -2.15 -11.52
C ASP A 118 -30.21 -3.33 -11.84
N ILE A 119 -29.54 -3.83 -10.81
CA ILE A 119 -28.63 -4.98 -10.90
C ILE A 119 -29.28 -6.29 -10.45
N ALA A 120 -30.49 -6.26 -9.85
CA ALA A 120 -31.07 -7.40 -9.14
C ALA A 120 -31.18 -8.66 -10.00
N GLU A 121 -31.69 -8.56 -11.23
CA GLU A 121 -31.86 -9.71 -12.13
C GLU A 121 -30.53 -10.30 -12.66
N ARG A 122 -29.43 -9.56 -12.51
CA ARG A 122 -28.09 -9.93 -13.00
C ARG A 122 -27.16 -10.36 -11.89
N SER A 123 -27.55 -10.16 -10.64
CA SER A 123 -26.69 -10.43 -9.48
C SER A 123 -26.61 -11.92 -9.18
N VAL A 124 -25.39 -12.38 -8.95
CA VAL A 124 -25.06 -13.70 -8.39
C VAL A 124 -24.33 -13.46 -7.09
N THR A 125 -25.05 -13.57 -5.99
CA THR A 125 -24.47 -13.34 -4.65
C THR A 125 -23.71 -14.58 -4.21
N VAL A 126 -22.45 -14.39 -3.82
CA VAL A 126 -21.56 -15.46 -3.34
C VAL A 126 -21.11 -15.20 -1.90
N LYS A 127 -20.73 -16.28 -1.21
CA LYS A 127 -20.25 -16.29 0.19
C LYS A 127 -18.89 -16.98 0.28
N GLU A 128 -18.31 -16.92 1.48
CA GLU A 128 -17.07 -17.63 1.82
C GLU A 128 -17.12 -19.10 1.40
N GLY A 129 -16.15 -19.52 0.60
CA GLY A 129 -15.97 -20.91 0.17
C GLY A 129 -16.91 -21.40 -0.93
N GLU A 130 -17.86 -20.56 -1.42
CA GLU A 130 -18.66 -20.90 -2.60
C GLU A 130 -17.81 -20.85 -3.87
N THR A 131 -18.28 -21.53 -4.90
CA THR A 131 -17.55 -21.69 -6.18
C THR A 131 -18.41 -21.34 -7.37
N LEU A 132 -17.74 -20.97 -8.48
CA LEU A 132 -18.30 -20.81 -9.79
C LEU A 132 -17.53 -21.71 -10.76
N ASN A 133 -18.23 -22.69 -11.37
CA ASN A 133 -17.65 -23.49 -12.45
C ASN A 133 -17.91 -22.85 -13.81
N THR A 134 -16.86 -22.73 -14.62
CA THR A 134 -16.90 -22.09 -15.93
C THR A 134 -16.71 -23.07 -17.10
N GLY A 135 -16.54 -24.37 -16.79
CA GLY A 135 -16.25 -25.46 -17.71
C GLY A 135 -15.03 -26.22 -17.20
N LYS A 136 -13.86 -25.92 -17.71
CA LYS A 136 -12.57 -26.43 -17.26
C LYS A 136 -12.15 -25.84 -15.89
N HIS A 137 -12.44 -24.56 -15.66
CA HIS A 137 -12.02 -23.81 -14.48
C HIS A 137 -13.07 -23.84 -13.37
N THR A 138 -12.59 -23.86 -12.12
CA THR A 138 -13.40 -23.70 -10.91
C THR A 138 -12.85 -22.57 -10.08
N LEU A 139 -13.67 -21.51 -9.94
CA LEU A 139 -13.31 -20.28 -9.21
C LEU A 139 -13.88 -20.35 -7.79
N HIS A 140 -13.02 -20.23 -6.78
CA HIS A 140 -13.38 -20.20 -5.36
C HIS A 140 -13.39 -18.77 -4.84
N PHE A 141 -14.38 -18.41 -4.02
CA PHE A 141 -14.50 -17.09 -3.43
C PHE A 141 -14.05 -17.11 -1.97
N VAL A 142 -13.08 -16.27 -1.63
CA VAL A 142 -12.56 -16.10 -0.27
C VAL A 142 -12.77 -14.67 0.18
N MET A 143 -13.54 -14.47 1.25
CA MET A 143 -13.82 -13.13 1.76
C MET A 143 -12.59 -12.56 2.46
N ALA A 144 -12.20 -11.34 2.09
CA ALA A 144 -11.06 -10.59 2.61
C ALA A 144 -11.49 -9.21 3.14
N PRO A 145 -12.48 -9.13 4.07
CA PRO A 145 -13.03 -7.86 4.50
C PRO A 145 -11.95 -6.98 5.13
N MET A 146 -11.98 -5.69 4.80
CA MET A 146 -10.99 -4.68 5.23
C MET A 146 -9.58 -4.88 4.66
N VAL A 147 -9.46 -5.56 3.50
CA VAL A 147 -8.22 -5.61 2.72
C VAL A 147 -8.46 -4.97 1.33
N HIS A 148 -8.75 -3.61 1.19
CA HIS A 148 -8.81 -2.72 2.37
C HIS A 148 -10.22 -2.19 2.66
N TRP A 149 -11.25 -2.54 1.87
CA TRP A 149 -12.66 -2.18 2.08
C TRP A 149 -13.48 -3.37 2.62
N PRO A 150 -14.69 -3.12 3.20
CA PRO A 150 -15.43 -4.16 3.93
C PRO A 150 -16.06 -5.24 3.04
N GLU A 151 -16.20 -5.01 1.73
CA GLU A 151 -16.77 -5.94 0.75
C GLU A 151 -15.72 -6.79 0.03
N VAL A 152 -14.43 -6.47 0.19
CA VAL A 152 -13.37 -7.13 -0.58
C VAL A 152 -13.45 -8.65 -0.45
N MET A 153 -13.37 -9.30 -1.60
CA MET A 153 -13.13 -10.73 -1.72
C MET A 153 -11.97 -10.96 -2.70
N VAL A 154 -11.36 -12.12 -2.62
CA VAL A 154 -10.39 -12.60 -3.59
C VAL A 154 -10.95 -13.84 -4.29
N THR A 155 -10.60 -14.01 -5.54
CA THR A 155 -11.04 -15.16 -6.35
C THR A 155 -9.85 -16.06 -6.63
N TYR A 156 -9.96 -17.33 -6.29
CA TYR A 156 -8.92 -18.33 -6.56
C TYR A 156 -9.38 -19.31 -7.64
N ASP A 157 -8.63 -19.39 -8.73
CA ASP A 157 -8.80 -20.41 -9.76
C ASP A 157 -7.99 -21.64 -9.40
N GLU A 158 -8.70 -22.73 -9.06
CA GLU A 158 -8.09 -24.01 -8.68
C GLU A 158 -7.33 -24.68 -9.83
N THR A 159 -7.80 -24.46 -11.09
CA THR A 159 -7.27 -25.14 -12.28
C THR A 159 -5.87 -24.66 -12.65
N ASP A 160 -5.68 -23.37 -12.78
CA ASP A 160 -4.38 -22.77 -13.11
C ASP A 160 -3.63 -22.27 -11.84
N LYS A 161 -4.22 -22.44 -10.64
CA LYS A 161 -3.67 -22.03 -9.34
C LYS A 161 -3.39 -20.53 -9.27
N VAL A 162 -4.32 -19.74 -9.80
CA VAL A 162 -4.23 -18.29 -9.90
C VAL A 162 -5.07 -17.62 -8.82
N LEU A 163 -4.46 -16.74 -8.03
CA LEU A 163 -5.16 -15.90 -7.06
C LEU A 163 -5.35 -14.50 -7.65
N PHE A 164 -6.58 -14.07 -7.88
CA PHE A 164 -6.97 -12.70 -8.15
C PHE A 164 -7.18 -12.01 -6.81
N SER A 165 -6.20 -11.20 -6.41
CA SER A 165 -6.01 -10.81 -5.02
C SER A 165 -6.63 -9.46 -4.64
N ALA A 166 -7.45 -8.87 -5.51
CA ALA A 166 -7.89 -7.48 -5.38
C ALA A 166 -6.65 -6.58 -5.20
N ASP A 167 -6.69 -5.60 -4.30
CA ASP A 167 -5.58 -4.68 -4.03
C ASP A 167 -4.43 -5.29 -3.25
N ALA A 168 -4.63 -6.45 -2.65
CA ALA A 168 -3.51 -7.13 -1.99
C ALA A 168 -2.39 -7.44 -2.99
N PHE A 169 -1.16 -7.18 -2.56
CA PHE A 169 0.08 -7.29 -3.37
C PHE A 169 0.22 -6.24 -4.47
N GLY A 170 -0.64 -5.22 -4.45
CA GLY A 170 -0.57 -4.08 -5.36
C GLY A 170 0.58 -3.13 -5.08
N THR A 171 0.87 -2.25 -6.04
CA THR A 171 1.90 -1.22 -5.94
C THR A 171 1.56 0.00 -6.81
N PHE A 172 2.01 1.17 -6.41
CA PHE A 172 2.08 2.31 -7.32
C PHE A 172 3.05 2.02 -8.47
N GLY A 173 2.88 2.69 -9.57
CA GLY A 173 3.71 2.57 -10.77
C GLY A 173 2.96 2.01 -11.98
N ALA A 174 3.25 2.58 -13.14
CA ALA A 174 2.71 2.15 -14.43
C ALA A 174 3.56 1.03 -15.02
N LEU A 175 2.92 -0.03 -15.50
CA LEU A 175 3.58 -1.13 -16.20
C LEU A 175 4.14 -0.65 -17.55
N ASN A 176 5.26 -1.21 -17.98
CA ASN A 176 5.99 -0.81 -19.18
C ASN A 176 5.95 -1.87 -20.31
N GLY A 177 4.94 -2.77 -20.28
CA GLY A 177 4.83 -3.90 -21.18
C GLY A 177 5.31 -5.21 -20.55
N ASN A 178 6.25 -5.18 -19.63
CA ASN A 178 6.56 -6.27 -18.72
C ASN A 178 5.50 -6.28 -17.62
N ILE A 179 4.70 -7.33 -17.55
CA ILE A 179 3.61 -7.42 -16.57
C ILE A 179 3.92 -8.39 -15.44
N PHE A 180 5.02 -9.16 -15.53
CA PHE A 180 5.36 -10.17 -14.53
C PHE A 180 6.56 -9.75 -13.69
N ASN A 181 6.58 -10.20 -12.43
CA ASN A 181 7.65 -9.89 -11.48
C ASN A 181 9.03 -10.44 -11.89
N ASP A 182 9.09 -11.50 -12.68
CA ASP A 182 10.34 -12.10 -13.20
C ASP A 182 10.87 -11.44 -14.47
N GLU A 183 10.16 -10.46 -15.01
CA GLU A 183 10.58 -9.65 -16.18
C GLU A 183 11.20 -8.31 -15.76
N ILE A 184 11.27 -8.02 -14.45
CA ILE A 184 11.67 -6.72 -13.90
C ILE A 184 12.65 -6.91 -12.73
N ASP A 185 13.35 -5.85 -12.36
CA ASP A 185 14.08 -5.78 -11.09
C ASP A 185 13.15 -5.14 -10.05
N PHE A 186 12.46 -6.02 -9.28
CA PHE A 186 11.45 -5.56 -8.34
C PHE A 186 12.04 -4.75 -7.19
N ASP A 187 13.19 -5.16 -6.66
CA ASP A 187 13.84 -4.47 -5.53
C ASP A 187 14.26 -3.06 -5.91
N ARG A 188 14.88 -2.90 -7.08
CA ARG A 188 15.34 -1.59 -7.54
C ARG A 188 14.19 -0.67 -7.95
N ASP A 189 13.18 -1.21 -8.66
CA ASP A 189 12.24 -0.37 -9.40
C ASP A 189 10.86 -0.27 -8.73
N TRP A 190 10.49 -1.21 -7.82
CA TRP A 190 9.12 -1.35 -7.36
C TRP A 190 8.95 -1.47 -5.86
N LEU A 191 9.95 -1.98 -5.11
CA LEU A 191 9.79 -2.28 -3.68
C LEU A 191 9.37 -1.07 -2.85
N ASP A 192 9.97 0.10 -3.09
CA ASP A 192 9.64 1.32 -2.36
C ASP A 192 8.20 1.79 -2.65
N ASP A 193 7.76 1.71 -3.90
CA ASP A 193 6.39 2.03 -4.28
C ASP A 193 5.39 0.99 -3.75
N ALA A 194 5.76 -0.29 -3.69
CA ALA A 194 4.93 -1.36 -3.11
C ALA A 194 4.77 -1.19 -1.60
N ARG A 195 5.86 -0.88 -0.87
CA ARG A 195 5.80 -0.56 0.55
C ARG A 195 4.96 0.68 0.79
N ARG A 196 5.16 1.74 -0.01
CA ARG A 196 4.41 2.98 0.10
C ARG A 196 2.92 2.80 -0.21
N TYR A 197 2.58 1.98 -1.20
CA TYR A 197 1.21 1.57 -1.49
C TYR A 197 0.61 0.84 -0.28
N TYR A 198 1.24 -0.26 0.16
CA TYR A 198 0.76 -1.04 1.29
C TYR A 198 0.52 -0.18 2.54
N THR A 199 1.52 0.60 2.95
CA THR A 199 1.50 1.32 4.23
C THR A 199 0.46 2.42 4.29
N ASN A 200 0.14 3.06 3.15
CA ASN A 200 -0.82 4.14 3.07
C ASN A 200 -2.25 3.68 2.76
N ILE A 201 -2.41 2.61 1.96
CA ILE A 201 -3.72 2.11 1.53
C ILE A 201 -4.22 1.00 2.48
N VAL A 202 -3.36 0.05 2.83
CA VAL A 202 -3.72 -1.16 3.59
C VAL A 202 -3.21 -1.11 5.04
N GLY A 203 -2.20 -0.31 5.35
CA GLY A 203 -1.39 -0.35 6.57
C GLY A 203 -2.16 -0.38 7.88
N LYS A 204 -3.28 0.36 7.98
CA LYS A 204 -4.16 0.33 9.15
C LYS A 204 -4.74 -1.05 9.45
N TYR A 205 -4.89 -1.89 8.45
CA TYR A 205 -5.65 -3.14 8.49
C TYR A 205 -4.78 -4.40 8.59
N GLY A 206 -3.64 -4.33 9.26
CA GLY A 206 -2.70 -5.46 9.41
C GLY A 206 -3.37 -6.74 9.94
N GLY A 207 -4.28 -6.65 10.92
CA GLY A 207 -5.02 -7.81 11.44
C GLY A 207 -5.89 -8.53 10.39
N PRO A 208 -6.75 -7.82 9.65
CA PRO A 208 -7.44 -8.35 8.47
C PRO A 208 -6.51 -8.98 7.42
N VAL A 209 -5.38 -8.33 7.09
CA VAL A 209 -4.37 -8.87 6.16
C VAL A 209 -3.81 -10.20 6.69
N GLN A 210 -3.41 -10.26 7.97
CA GLN A 210 -2.93 -11.51 8.60
C GLN A 210 -3.98 -12.63 8.54
N THR A 211 -5.26 -12.29 8.71
CA THR A 211 -6.36 -13.27 8.59
C THR A 211 -6.47 -13.78 7.15
N THR A 212 -6.39 -12.89 6.16
CA THR A 212 -6.45 -13.24 4.73
C THR A 212 -5.25 -14.09 4.31
N LEU A 213 -4.03 -13.72 4.75
CA LEU A 213 -2.81 -14.53 4.50
C LEU A 213 -2.93 -15.96 5.06
N LYS A 214 -3.52 -16.12 6.26
CA LYS A 214 -3.77 -17.45 6.85
C LYS A 214 -4.75 -18.28 6.02
N LYS A 215 -5.80 -17.67 5.46
CA LYS A 215 -6.72 -18.36 4.55
C LYS A 215 -6.00 -18.77 3.25
N ALA A 216 -5.24 -17.85 2.66
CA ALA A 216 -4.49 -18.09 1.43
C ALA A 216 -3.41 -19.16 1.59
N ALA A 217 -2.81 -19.34 2.78
CA ALA A 217 -1.82 -20.38 3.05
C ALA A 217 -2.35 -21.83 2.89
N GLY A 218 -3.68 -22.00 2.87
CA GLY A 218 -4.32 -23.29 2.58
C GLY A 218 -4.53 -23.56 1.08
N LEU A 219 -4.21 -22.60 0.20
CA LEU A 219 -4.38 -22.70 -1.25
C LEU A 219 -3.05 -22.99 -1.92
N ASP A 220 -3.09 -23.78 -3.00
CA ASP A 220 -1.90 -24.07 -3.83
C ASP A 220 -1.75 -22.98 -4.91
N ILE A 221 -1.19 -21.83 -4.52
CA ILE A 221 -1.08 -20.66 -5.38
C ILE A 221 0.23 -20.69 -6.18
N SER A 222 0.14 -20.59 -7.49
CA SER A 222 1.28 -20.47 -8.41
C SER A 222 1.43 -19.06 -9.00
N ILE A 223 0.33 -18.32 -9.10
CA ILE A 223 0.30 -16.95 -9.68
C ILE A 223 -0.58 -16.07 -8.80
N ILE A 224 -0.14 -14.83 -8.54
CA ILE A 224 -0.96 -13.80 -7.90
C ILE A 224 -1.19 -12.66 -8.90
N CYS A 225 -2.44 -12.34 -9.13
CA CYS A 225 -2.92 -11.31 -10.05
C CYS A 225 -3.53 -10.14 -9.26
N PRO A 226 -2.75 -9.12 -8.87
CA PRO A 226 -3.24 -7.95 -8.16
C PRO A 226 -3.94 -6.98 -9.11
N LEU A 227 -4.72 -6.04 -8.55
CA LEU A 227 -5.38 -4.98 -9.32
C LEU A 227 -4.43 -3.83 -9.69
N HIS A 228 -3.26 -3.73 -9.05
CA HIS A 228 -2.19 -2.77 -9.39
C HIS A 228 -0.82 -3.45 -9.46
N GLY A 229 0.05 -2.93 -10.32
CA GLY A 229 1.44 -3.37 -10.43
C GLY A 229 1.65 -4.73 -11.10
N PRO A 230 2.82 -5.34 -10.92
CA PRO A 230 3.19 -6.58 -11.62
C PRO A 230 2.46 -7.81 -11.06
N ILE A 231 2.21 -8.77 -11.96
CA ILE A 231 1.71 -10.10 -11.64
C ILE A 231 2.86 -10.95 -11.10
N TRP A 232 2.62 -11.66 -10.01
CA TRP A 232 3.60 -12.54 -9.39
C TRP A 232 3.41 -13.97 -9.91
N ARG A 233 4.40 -14.50 -10.60
CA ARG A 233 4.42 -15.90 -11.08
C ARG A 233 5.71 -16.66 -10.70
N SER A 234 6.61 -15.99 -10.00
CA SER A 234 7.84 -16.59 -9.50
C SER A 234 8.16 -15.99 -8.13
N ASN A 235 8.90 -16.74 -7.29
CA ASN A 235 9.36 -16.31 -5.97
C ASN A 235 8.24 -15.65 -5.12
N LEU A 236 7.05 -16.26 -5.10
CA LEU A 236 5.88 -15.76 -4.36
C LEU A 236 6.18 -15.57 -2.86
N GLY A 237 7.07 -16.37 -2.29
CA GLY A 237 7.51 -16.24 -0.90
C GLY A 237 8.04 -14.85 -0.58
N TYR A 238 8.72 -14.21 -1.52
CA TYR A 238 9.28 -12.87 -1.31
C TYR A 238 8.20 -11.83 -0.97
N ILE A 239 7.16 -11.71 -1.79
CA ILE A 239 6.10 -10.71 -1.55
C ILE A 239 5.19 -11.11 -0.37
N LEU A 240 4.98 -12.40 -0.15
CA LEU A 240 4.25 -12.91 1.01
C LEU A 240 4.99 -12.58 2.32
N ASP A 241 6.32 -12.72 2.36
CA ASP A 241 7.14 -12.34 3.51
C ASP A 241 7.10 -10.82 3.76
N LYS A 242 7.16 -9.99 2.70
CA LYS A 242 6.98 -8.54 2.83
C LYS A 242 5.61 -8.19 3.42
N TYR A 243 4.54 -8.76 2.89
CA TYR A 243 3.18 -8.55 3.40
C TYR A 243 3.02 -9.03 4.84
N ASN A 244 3.62 -10.17 5.19
CA ASN A 244 3.61 -10.67 6.56
C ASN A 244 4.34 -9.70 7.52
N THR A 245 5.50 -9.19 7.14
CA THR A 245 6.28 -8.22 7.91
C THR A 245 5.50 -6.92 8.10
N TRP A 246 5.00 -6.34 7.01
CA TRP A 246 4.27 -5.07 7.07
C TRP A 246 2.96 -5.19 7.87
N SER A 247 2.20 -6.28 7.69
CA SER A 247 0.90 -6.48 8.36
C SER A 247 1.02 -6.93 9.82
N SER A 248 2.15 -7.47 10.23
CA SER A 248 2.48 -7.71 11.63
C SER A 248 3.11 -6.48 12.31
N TYR A 249 3.32 -5.41 11.54
CA TYR A 249 3.96 -4.17 11.97
C TYR A 249 5.40 -4.34 12.46
N GLU A 250 6.07 -5.42 12.08
CA GLU A 250 7.49 -5.56 12.33
C GLU A 250 8.28 -4.59 11.45
N PRO A 251 9.39 -4.01 11.95
CA PRO A 251 10.27 -3.22 11.10
C PRO A 251 10.86 -4.12 10.00
N GLU A 252 10.92 -3.59 8.78
CA GLU A 252 11.48 -4.33 7.65
C GLU A 252 13.00 -4.47 7.79
N GLU A 253 13.64 -3.45 8.39
CA GLU A 253 15.08 -3.38 8.54
C GLU A 253 15.50 -2.81 9.88
N LYS A 254 16.67 -3.23 10.38
CA LYS A 254 17.38 -2.48 11.41
C LYS A 254 18.01 -1.23 10.79
N ALA A 255 17.28 -0.13 10.89
CA ALA A 255 17.59 1.14 10.26
C ALA A 255 17.14 2.31 11.13
N VAL A 256 17.72 3.48 10.92
CA VAL A 256 17.33 4.72 11.60
C VAL A 256 16.76 5.69 10.58
N MET A 257 15.48 6.06 10.76
CA MET A 257 14.85 7.18 10.06
C MET A 257 15.02 8.45 10.92
N ILE A 258 15.56 9.51 10.38
CA ILE A 258 15.61 10.83 11.02
C ILE A 258 14.64 11.75 10.27
N ALA A 259 13.48 12.02 10.87
CA ALA A 259 12.48 12.95 10.37
C ALA A 259 12.64 14.29 11.10
N TYR A 260 13.05 15.33 10.38
CA TYR A 260 13.21 16.66 10.99
C TYR A 260 12.32 17.72 10.37
N ALA A 261 11.89 18.68 11.18
CA ALA A 261 11.36 19.96 10.76
C ALA A 261 12.29 21.08 11.20
N SER A 262 12.56 22.04 10.34
CA SER A 262 13.44 23.14 10.68
C SER A 262 12.98 24.44 10.00
N MET A 263 12.92 25.55 10.77
CA MET A 263 12.56 26.87 10.22
C MET A 263 13.75 27.59 9.59
N TYR A 264 14.91 27.57 10.26
CA TYR A 264 16.09 28.33 9.88
C TYR A 264 17.39 27.49 9.93
N GLY A 265 17.30 26.16 9.81
CA GLY A 265 18.42 25.25 9.71
C GLY A 265 19.02 24.75 11.07
N ASN A 266 18.59 25.28 12.22
CA ASN A 266 19.22 24.87 13.50
C ASN A 266 18.79 23.46 13.95
N THR A 267 17.50 23.09 13.77
CA THR A 267 17.02 21.75 14.06
C THR A 267 17.53 20.75 13.01
N GLU A 268 17.64 21.16 11.77
CA GLU A 268 18.30 20.40 10.68
C GLU A 268 19.77 20.11 11.03
N ASN A 269 20.51 21.13 11.51
CA ASN A 269 21.90 20.94 11.95
C ASN A 269 22.00 19.89 13.08
N LEU A 270 21.10 19.95 14.08
CA LEU A 270 21.04 18.95 15.14
C LEU A 270 20.81 17.54 14.58
N ALA A 271 19.86 17.39 13.65
CA ALA A 271 19.57 16.11 12.99
C ALA A 271 20.78 15.58 12.20
N ASN A 272 21.47 16.45 11.45
CA ASN A 272 22.66 16.09 10.68
C ASN A 272 23.84 15.70 11.58
N VAL A 273 24.05 16.39 12.70
CA VAL A 273 25.08 16.03 13.67
C VAL A 273 24.80 14.66 14.29
N LEU A 274 23.53 14.36 14.64
CA LEU A 274 23.16 13.02 15.11
C LEU A 274 23.42 11.97 14.02
N ALA A 275 23.04 12.22 12.78
CA ALA A 275 23.29 11.29 11.67
C ALA A 275 24.78 10.97 11.50
N ALA A 276 25.66 12.00 11.57
CA ALA A 276 27.10 11.82 11.51
C ALA A 276 27.63 10.97 12.67
N LYS A 277 27.18 11.24 13.90
CA LYS A 277 27.58 10.47 15.08
C LYS A 277 27.10 9.00 15.02
N LEU A 278 25.91 8.75 14.50
CA LEU A 278 25.42 7.39 14.27
C LEU A 278 26.30 6.63 13.26
N ALA A 279 26.68 7.30 12.16
CA ALA A 279 27.58 6.72 11.15
C ALA A 279 28.99 6.45 11.73
N GLU A 280 29.55 7.36 12.53
CA GLU A 280 30.82 7.17 13.26
C GLU A 280 30.74 6.00 14.25
N ALA A 281 29.54 5.67 14.75
CA ALA A 281 29.30 4.54 15.63
C ALA A 281 28.99 3.22 14.89
N ASP A 282 29.29 3.12 13.58
CA ASP A 282 29.04 1.98 12.70
C ASP A 282 27.55 1.63 12.45
N ILE A 283 26.65 2.59 12.60
CA ILE A 283 25.25 2.47 12.18
C ILE A 283 25.14 3.04 10.77
N HIS A 284 24.99 2.19 9.74
CA HIS A 284 25.12 2.60 8.34
C HIS A 284 23.77 2.77 7.61
N ASN A 285 22.70 2.14 8.08
CA ASN A 285 21.40 2.27 7.47
C ASN A 285 20.62 3.44 8.08
N ILE A 286 20.95 4.66 7.62
CA ILE A 286 20.39 5.91 8.10
C ILE A 286 19.73 6.64 6.94
N ALA A 287 18.48 7.07 7.12
CA ALA A 287 17.73 7.88 6.17
C ALA A 287 17.31 9.19 6.83
N VAL A 288 17.56 10.33 6.20
CA VAL A 288 17.28 11.67 6.74
C VAL A 288 16.26 12.37 5.88
N TYR A 289 15.17 12.84 6.47
CA TYR A 289 14.05 13.47 5.77
C TYR A 289 13.67 14.81 6.38
N ASP A 290 13.61 15.85 5.53
CA ASP A 290 12.91 17.08 5.84
C ASP A 290 11.40 16.86 5.66
N VAL A 291 10.64 16.84 6.77
CA VAL A 291 9.19 16.63 6.72
C VAL A 291 8.43 17.77 6.05
N SER A 292 9.07 18.94 5.87
CA SER A 292 8.47 20.07 5.14
C SER A 292 8.48 19.87 3.62
N ASN A 293 9.44 19.07 3.12
CA ASN A 293 9.68 18.88 1.68
C ASN A 293 9.48 17.42 1.22
N THR A 294 9.18 16.50 2.13
CA THR A 294 8.92 15.11 1.84
C THR A 294 7.44 14.81 2.03
N HIS A 295 6.80 14.22 1.00
CA HIS A 295 5.39 13.87 1.12
C HIS A 295 5.18 12.86 2.25
N VAL A 296 4.12 13.05 3.04
CA VAL A 296 3.84 12.23 4.24
C VAL A 296 3.75 10.73 3.92
N SER A 297 3.25 10.34 2.75
CA SER A 297 3.19 8.92 2.36
C SER A 297 4.57 8.25 2.26
N THR A 298 5.60 8.99 1.88
CA THR A 298 7.00 8.51 1.89
C THR A 298 7.49 8.37 3.32
N LEU A 299 7.21 9.36 4.17
CA LEU A 299 7.59 9.31 5.60
C LEU A 299 6.94 8.12 6.33
N ILE A 300 5.68 7.82 6.02
CA ILE A 300 4.97 6.65 6.57
C ILE A 300 5.60 5.34 6.08
N SER A 301 5.90 5.23 4.78
CA SER A 301 6.61 4.07 4.23
C SER A 301 7.94 3.81 4.96
N GLU A 302 8.69 4.85 5.21
CA GLU A 302 9.97 4.78 5.94
C GLU A 302 9.78 4.45 7.43
N ALA A 303 8.72 4.96 8.06
CA ALA A 303 8.37 4.61 9.44
C ALA A 303 7.98 3.12 9.58
N PHE A 304 7.44 2.49 8.53
CA PHE A 304 7.24 1.04 8.50
C PHE A 304 8.54 0.28 8.23
N ARG A 305 9.44 0.82 7.40
CA ARG A 305 10.70 0.17 7.05
C ARG A 305 11.67 0.13 8.24
N CYS A 306 11.87 1.27 8.91
CA CYS A 306 12.91 1.45 9.90
C CYS A 306 12.51 0.99 11.30
N SER A 307 13.44 0.36 12.03
CA SER A 307 13.28 -0.02 13.45
C SER A 307 13.32 1.17 14.41
N HIS A 308 14.06 2.23 14.04
CA HIS A 308 14.25 3.43 14.84
C HIS A 308 13.76 4.66 14.11
N ILE A 309 13.04 5.54 14.82
CA ILE A 309 12.53 6.80 14.29
C ILE A 309 13.01 7.94 15.19
N VAL A 310 13.79 8.85 14.63
CA VAL A 310 14.19 10.11 15.27
C VAL A 310 13.22 11.20 14.81
N LEU A 311 12.57 11.85 15.77
CA LEU A 311 11.67 12.98 15.55
C LEU A 311 12.35 14.26 16.05
N ALA A 312 12.69 15.15 15.14
CA ALA A 312 13.35 16.42 15.44
C ALA A 312 12.49 17.60 15.01
N ALA A 313 11.99 18.41 15.96
CA ALA A 313 11.12 19.52 15.61
C ALA A 313 11.29 20.73 16.56
N PRO A 314 11.14 21.96 16.04
CA PRO A 314 11.07 23.15 16.87
C PRO A 314 9.68 23.34 17.45
N THR A 315 9.61 24.05 18.57
CA THR A 315 8.35 24.59 19.09
C THR A 315 7.87 25.75 18.23
N TYR A 316 6.61 25.68 17.79
CA TYR A 316 5.97 26.70 16.97
C TYR A 316 4.61 27.09 17.57
N ASN A 317 4.42 28.35 17.91
CA ASN A 317 3.22 28.86 18.59
C ASN A 317 2.84 28.05 19.85
N GLY A 318 3.85 27.58 20.60
CA GLY A 318 3.66 26.77 21.81
C GLY A 318 3.32 25.29 21.54
N ASN A 319 3.27 24.85 20.28
CA ASN A 319 2.94 23.50 19.85
C ASN A 319 4.08 22.85 19.05
N VAL A 320 3.88 21.62 18.63
CA VAL A 320 4.73 20.93 17.63
C VAL A 320 4.66 21.70 16.31
N TYR A 321 5.75 21.72 15.56
CA TYR A 321 5.76 22.31 14.21
C TYR A 321 4.71 21.62 13.31
N PRO A 322 3.86 22.38 12.57
CA PRO A 322 2.64 21.81 11.96
C PRO A 322 2.85 20.61 11.06
N VAL A 323 3.89 20.60 10.20
CA VAL A 323 4.14 19.48 9.30
C VAL A 323 4.60 18.22 10.06
N MET A 324 5.35 18.38 11.17
CA MET A 324 5.69 17.28 12.06
C MET A 324 4.44 16.76 12.78
N GLU A 325 3.55 17.64 13.19
CA GLU A 325 2.28 17.24 13.81
C GLU A 325 1.41 16.42 12.85
N ASN A 326 1.33 16.79 11.57
CA ASN A 326 0.63 16.01 10.55
C ASN A 326 1.25 14.61 10.41
N PHE A 327 2.58 14.52 10.32
CA PHE A 327 3.26 13.23 10.25
C PHE A 327 2.93 12.32 11.44
N LEU A 328 2.96 12.85 12.67
CA LEU A 328 2.60 12.11 13.89
C LEU A 328 1.14 11.64 13.88
N ASN A 329 0.22 12.47 13.37
CA ASN A 329 -1.19 12.11 13.24
C ASN A 329 -1.37 10.96 12.24
N ASP A 330 -0.66 10.98 11.10
CA ASP A 330 -0.72 9.93 10.10
C ASP A 330 -0.06 8.63 10.59
N MET A 331 1.07 8.71 11.32
CA MET A 331 1.65 7.54 11.99
C MET A 331 0.62 6.84 12.88
N LYS A 332 -0.13 7.60 13.68
CA LYS A 332 -1.20 7.07 14.54
C LYS A 332 -2.36 6.50 13.73
N ALA A 333 -2.84 7.23 12.71
CA ALA A 333 -3.97 6.83 11.88
C ALA A 333 -3.71 5.54 11.12
N LEU A 334 -2.47 5.33 10.66
CA LEU A 334 -2.02 4.15 9.91
C LEU A 334 -1.43 3.05 10.81
N ALA A 335 -1.57 3.22 12.14
CA ALA A 335 -1.21 2.23 13.15
C ALA A 335 0.28 1.85 13.17
N VAL A 336 1.19 2.78 12.86
CA VAL A 336 2.63 2.58 13.06
C VAL A 336 2.88 2.20 14.50
N GLN A 337 3.59 1.09 14.73
CA GLN A 337 3.83 0.53 16.05
C GLN A 337 5.13 -0.26 16.10
N LYS A 338 5.54 -0.73 17.28
CA LYS A 338 6.76 -1.53 17.48
C LYS A 338 8.04 -0.81 17.02
N ARG A 339 8.14 0.49 17.29
CA ARG A 339 9.33 1.27 16.91
C ARG A 339 10.02 1.84 18.15
N THR A 340 11.36 1.91 18.09
CA THR A 340 12.14 2.70 19.03
C THR A 340 12.17 4.15 18.56
N VAL A 341 11.80 5.09 19.42
CA VAL A 341 11.65 6.51 19.08
C VAL A 341 12.62 7.36 19.87
N VAL A 342 13.26 8.27 19.16
CA VAL A 342 14.16 9.30 19.69
C VAL A 342 13.53 10.67 19.48
N ILE A 343 13.60 11.55 20.48
CA ILE A 343 13.03 12.88 20.40
C ILE A 343 14.13 13.93 20.54
N LEU A 344 14.23 14.80 19.55
CA LEU A 344 15.07 15.99 19.52
C LEU A 344 14.18 17.23 19.49
N ASP A 345 14.37 18.13 20.41
CA ASP A 345 13.51 19.31 20.61
C ASP A 345 14.32 20.61 20.47
N ASN A 346 13.69 21.65 19.95
CA ASN A 346 14.26 22.97 19.84
C ASN A 346 13.26 24.08 20.24
N GLY A 347 13.69 25.00 21.10
CA GLY A 347 12.86 26.14 21.45
C GLY A 347 13.69 27.25 22.07
N THR A 348 13.66 28.46 21.47
CA THR A 348 14.49 29.61 21.88
C THR A 348 14.15 30.08 23.29
N TRP A 349 12.88 30.20 23.64
CA TRP A 349 12.43 30.66 24.97
C TRP A 349 11.56 29.65 25.74
N ALA A 350 10.93 28.69 25.02
CA ALA A 350 10.12 27.63 25.58
C ALA A 350 10.10 26.43 24.62
N ALA A 351 10.84 25.36 24.97
CA ALA A 351 10.90 24.11 24.25
C ALA A 351 9.79 23.19 24.76
N THR A 352 8.66 23.12 24.04
CA THR A 352 7.48 22.32 24.41
C THR A 352 7.17 21.22 23.41
N ALA A 353 7.73 21.27 22.21
CA ALA A 353 7.45 20.32 21.14
C ALA A 353 7.88 18.89 21.52
N GLY A 354 9.01 18.74 22.19
CA GLY A 354 9.53 17.43 22.61
C GLY A 354 8.57 16.67 23.52
N LYS A 355 7.98 17.37 24.51
CA LYS A 355 6.96 16.77 25.38
C LYS A 355 5.73 16.37 24.59
N GLN A 356 5.24 17.25 23.72
CA GLN A 356 4.02 16.98 22.93
C GLN A 356 4.21 15.84 21.93
N MET A 357 5.40 15.74 21.28
CA MET A 357 5.75 14.59 20.45
C MET A 357 5.75 13.30 21.28
N ALA A 358 6.36 13.32 22.49
CA ALA A 358 6.37 12.15 23.37
C ALA A 358 4.95 11.72 23.77
N ASP A 359 4.10 12.69 24.13
CA ASP A 359 2.71 12.43 24.51
C ASP A 359 1.93 11.75 23.37
N LYS A 360 2.11 12.22 22.11
CA LYS A 360 1.50 11.61 20.92
C LYS A 360 2.03 10.19 20.63
N ILE A 361 3.33 9.98 20.76
CA ILE A 361 3.94 8.65 20.59
C ILE A 361 3.46 7.67 21.66
N ALA A 362 3.27 8.11 22.89
CA ALA A 362 2.75 7.28 23.98
C ALA A 362 1.30 6.79 23.75
N GLU A 363 0.55 7.43 22.86
CA GLU A 363 -0.79 6.98 22.43
C GLU A 363 -0.75 5.86 21.37
N MET A 364 0.43 5.59 20.77
CA MET A 364 0.62 4.56 19.77
C MET A 364 1.06 3.25 20.42
N LYS A 365 0.64 2.14 19.81
CA LYS A 365 0.88 0.81 20.38
C LYS A 365 2.35 0.40 20.28
N ASP A 366 2.89 -0.19 21.33
CA ASP A 366 4.21 -0.83 21.38
C ASP A 366 5.37 0.09 20.91
N MET A 367 5.25 1.41 21.16
CA MET A 367 6.33 2.37 20.92
C MET A 367 7.23 2.49 22.14
N LYS A 368 8.54 2.47 21.92
CA LYS A 368 9.56 2.64 22.98
C LYS A 368 10.29 3.97 22.77
N ILE A 369 10.10 4.94 23.66
CA ILE A 369 10.88 6.18 23.63
C ILE A 369 12.15 5.95 24.46
N ILE A 370 13.32 6.26 23.89
CA ILE A 370 14.61 6.16 24.58
C ILE A 370 15.10 7.53 25.06
N GLU A 371 15.85 7.49 26.15
CA GLU A 371 16.47 8.66 26.79
C GLU A 371 17.99 8.67 26.51
N PRO A 372 18.68 9.82 26.57
CA PRO A 372 18.09 11.10 26.93
C PRO A 372 17.32 11.76 25.78
N LYS A 373 16.27 12.52 26.10
CA LYS A 373 15.73 13.51 25.16
C LYS A 373 16.68 14.67 25.04
N VAL A 374 17.05 15.04 23.83
CA VAL A 374 17.95 16.16 23.61
C VAL A 374 17.16 17.40 23.23
N SER A 375 17.29 18.45 24.07
CA SER A 375 16.63 19.74 23.84
C SER A 375 17.68 20.84 23.65
N ILE A 376 17.55 21.59 22.57
CA ILE A 376 18.45 22.73 22.31
C ILE A 376 17.70 24.07 22.41
N LYS A 377 18.44 25.11 22.69
CA LYS A 377 17.95 26.50 22.71
C LYS A 377 18.52 27.23 21.49
N SER A 378 17.75 27.31 20.42
CA SER A 378 18.09 27.87 19.12
C SER A 378 19.12 27.03 18.37
N SER A 379 20.39 27.04 18.75
CA SER A 379 21.47 26.28 18.08
C SER A 379 22.11 25.24 19.00
N LEU A 380 22.65 24.18 18.41
CA LEU A 380 23.43 23.16 19.10
C LEU A 380 24.66 23.76 19.75
N LYS A 381 24.98 23.35 20.98
CA LYS A 381 26.15 23.76 21.77
C LYS A 381 26.95 22.52 22.17
N ASN A 382 28.19 22.73 22.65
CA ASN A 382 29.06 21.64 23.08
C ASN A 382 28.44 20.77 24.21
N GLU A 383 27.65 21.38 25.08
CA GLU A 383 26.94 20.67 26.19
C GLU A 383 25.99 19.58 25.67
N GLN A 384 25.34 19.79 24.50
CA GLN A 384 24.45 18.80 23.93
C GLN A 384 25.19 17.71 23.12
N LEU A 385 26.45 17.91 22.78
CA LEU A 385 27.25 16.89 22.07
C LEU A 385 27.43 15.64 22.93
N GLU A 386 27.64 15.78 24.23
CA GLU A 386 27.75 14.67 25.19
C GLU A 386 26.41 13.91 25.31
N GLN A 387 25.27 14.64 25.32
CA GLN A 387 23.95 14.03 25.33
C GLN A 387 23.67 13.26 24.02
N LEU A 388 24.14 13.76 22.87
CA LEU A 388 24.05 13.04 21.60
C LEU A 388 24.92 11.77 21.60
N ASP A 389 26.10 11.80 22.23
CA ASP A 389 26.96 10.61 22.37
C ASP A 389 26.29 9.53 23.24
N GLU A 390 25.67 9.94 24.36
CA GLU A 390 24.87 9.04 25.19
C GLU A 390 23.70 8.43 24.40
N LEU A 391 22.98 9.26 23.63
CA LEU A 391 21.87 8.81 22.79
C LEU A 391 22.30 7.83 21.70
N VAL A 392 23.42 8.08 21.04
CA VAL A 392 24.02 7.17 20.05
C VAL A 392 24.39 5.84 20.70
N ALA A 393 24.96 5.86 21.93
CA ALA A 393 25.29 4.65 22.67
C ALA A 393 24.02 3.83 23.01
N GLU A 394 22.89 4.49 23.34
CA GLU A 394 21.62 3.80 23.58
C GLU A 394 21.05 3.18 22.29
N ILE A 395 21.05 3.92 21.18
CA ILE A 395 20.61 3.40 19.88
C ILE A 395 21.45 2.19 19.48
N LYS A 396 22.76 2.28 19.64
CA LYS A 396 23.71 1.20 19.26
C LYS A 396 23.46 -0.13 19.97
N LYS A 397 22.80 -0.15 21.12
CA LYS A 397 22.47 -1.38 21.85
C LYS A 397 21.48 -2.28 21.08
N ASP A 398 20.68 -1.68 20.19
CA ASP A 398 19.69 -2.38 19.38
C ASP A 398 20.26 -2.82 18.02
N PHE A 399 21.50 -2.41 17.63
CA PHE A 399 22.19 -2.75 16.38
C PHE A 399 23.30 -3.77 16.58
#